data_02b993319e9e15ff8536739941f96906
#
_entry.id   02b993319e9e15ff8536739941f96906
#
_cell.length_a   1.000
_cell.length_b   1.000
_cell.length_c   1.000
_cell.angle_alpha   90.00
_cell.angle_beta   90.00
_cell.angle_gamma   90.00
#
_symmetry.space_group_name_H-M   'P 1'
#
loop_
_entity.id
_entity.type
_entity.pdbx_description
1 polymer ?
#
loop_
_entity_poly.entity_id
_entity_poly.type
_entity_poly.pdbx_seq_one_letter_code
_entity_poly.pdbx_strand_id
1 'polypeptide(L)'
;MNVADLVAARVAMNPDHPAIVCSGQSWTYRELLERADAIAGFIRSVTSGISPRVALFAPNGPDYVALALGILRAGACFVPVPSELATVERAAVVSITAPQVVLAAGPEPWLPDSGIHEERGGVSFQWCCNQVAPTFPEERFNALNPAFVRFSSGTTGASKGVVISHTSLLERVRSANRRLEITSADRVLWTLPMAHHFAVSIMLYLIEGATTVLEDSHLAADVLATAREHSATVFYGSPFHLALLAAEDSGRDWPTLRLAVGTAASVSADISARFYARYGVAPAQGLGIIEVGLPLLNTTAAAEKPESVGRADDVEVRLLDETGVQPAPGELGELWLRGPGMFDAYLSPWCERADATSDGWFATGDLASCDAEGFVFLRGRRKSVINFGGMKFFPEEVEVVLNSHPAVMESRVSAEPHERWGAIAVAEIVPRDPESPPKSPALARHCRESLASYKIPVRFAMVAELPRTASGKLRR
;
A
#
# COMPACT_ATOMS: atom_id res chain seq x y z
N MET A 1 9.45 5.34 23.45
CA MET A 1 8.26 6.16 23.15
C MET A 1 7.28 5.27 22.41
N ASN A 2 6.01 5.25 22.79
CA ASN A 2 4.97 4.55 22.04
C ASN A 2 4.31 5.54 21.06
N VAL A 3 4.20 5.16 19.79
CA VAL A 3 3.60 6.04 18.76
C VAL A 3 2.13 6.38 19.05
N ALA A 4 1.41 5.50 19.73
CA ALA A 4 0.02 5.76 20.15
C ALA A 4 -0.13 6.86 21.22
N ASP A 5 0.94 7.20 21.95
CA ASP A 5 0.93 8.31 22.90
C ASP A 5 0.80 9.67 22.19
N LEU A 6 1.25 9.77 20.94
CA LEU A 6 1.08 10.98 20.13
C LEU A 6 -0.38 11.21 19.74
N VAL A 7 -1.14 10.12 19.51
CA VAL A 7 -2.60 10.23 19.30
C VAL A 7 -3.28 10.70 20.57
N ALA A 8 -2.90 10.17 21.75
CA ALA A 8 -3.42 10.62 23.03
C ALA A 8 -3.11 12.11 23.30
N ALA A 9 -1.89 12.56 22.96
CA ALA A 9 -1.53 13.98 23.06
C ALA A 9 -2.41 14.86 22.14
N ARG A 10 -2.78 14.37 20.95
CA ARG A 10 -3.70 15.08 20.06
C ARG A 10 -5.10 15.17 20.63
N VAL A 11 -5.61 14.09 21.26
CA VAL A 11 -6.90 14.11 21.98
C VAL A 11 -6.93 15.20 23.05
N ALA A 12 -5.85 15.37 23.80
CA ALA A 12 -5.77 16.42 24.83
C ALA A 12 -5.90 17.84 24.25
N MET A 13 -5.55 18.05 22.99
CA MET A 13 -5.65 19.34 22.30
C MET A 13 -7.04 19.61 21.73
N ASN A 14 -7.69 18.62 21.13
CA ASN A 14 -9.01 18.76 20.50
C ASN A 14 -9.82 17.46 20.61
N PRO A 15 -10.36 17.15 21.80
CA PRO A 15 -11.00 15.86 22.09
C PRO A 15 -12.26 15.59 21.26
N ASP A 16 -13.02 16.64 20.96
CA ASP A 16 -14.33 16.52 20.33
C ASP A 16 -14.26 16.62 18.79
N HIS A 17 -13.04 16.73 18.24
CA HIS A 17 -12.83 16.69 16.78
C HIS A 17 -13.15 15.29 16.25
N PRO A 18 -13.84 15.17 15.09
CA PRO A 18 -14.10 13.88 14.47
C PRO A 18 -12.78 13.18 14.09
N ALA A 19 -12.55 11.98 14.58
CA ALA A 19 -11.39 11.17 14.23
C ALA A 19 -11.71 10.25 13.04
N ILE A 20 -12.90 9.61 13.09
CA ILE A 20 -13.33 8.63 12.08
C ILE A 20 -14.80 8.87 11.77
N VAL A 21 -15.12 8.86 10.49
CA VAL A 21 -16.49 8.90 9.97
C VAL A 21 -16.69 7.71 9.05
N CYS A 22 -17.79 6.96 9.24
CA CYS A 22 -18.13 5.78 8.46
C CYS A 22 -19.64 5.56 8.45
N SER A 23 -20.27 5.45 7.29
CA SER A 23 -21.68 5.07 7.12
C SER A 23 -22.64 5.82 8.06
N GLY A 24 -22.49 7.15 8.16
CA GLY A 24 -23.33 8.01 9.03
C GLY A 24 -22.98 7.99 10.52
N GLN A 25 -21.99 7.19 10.94
CA GLN A 25 -21.44 7.22 12.29
C GLN A 25 -20.18 8.09 12.33
N SER A 26 -20.02 8.83 13.40
CA SER A 26 -18.82 9.64 13.64
C SER A 26 -18.31 9.40 15.05
N TRP A 27 -17.03 9.05 15.16
CA TRP A 27 -16.34 8.97 16.44
C TRP A 27 -15.36 10.13 16.58
N THR A 28 -15.45 10.81 17.71
CA THR A 28 -14.50 11.84 18.09
C THR A 28 -13.16 11.23 18.52
N TYR A 29 -12.12 12.03 18.57
CA TYR A 29 -10.83 11.62 19.11
C TYR A 29 -10.92 11.12 20.56
N ARG A 30 -11.75 11.74 21.39
CA ARG A 30 -12.04 11.29 22.77
C ARG A 30 -12.63 9.89 22.76
N GLU A 31 -13.71 9.67 22.04
CA GLU A 31 -14.40 8.38 21.97
C GLU A 31 -13.51 7.28 21.41
N LEU A 32 -12.69 7.56 20.39
CA LEU A 32 -11.71 6.61 19.85
C LEU A 32 -10.67 6.23 20.91
N LEU A 33 -10.15 7.21 21.66
CA LEU A 33 -9.13 6.95 22.68
C LEU A 33 -9.69 6.15 23.86
N GLU A 34 -10.91 6.46 24.33
CA GLU A 34 -11.59 5.73 25.40
C GLU A 34 -11.79 4.25 25.03
N ARG A 35 -12.22 3.99 23.79
CA ARG A 35 -12.35 2.62 23.26
C ARG A 35 -10.99 1.91 23.21
N ALA A 36 -9.99 2.58 22.65
CA ALA A 36 -8.64 2.05 22.55
C ALA A 36 -8.04 1.76 23.93
N ASP A 37 -8.29 2.60 24.95
CA ASP A 37 -7.80 2.38 26.30
C ASP A 37 -8.49 1.20 27.00
N ALA A 38 -9.80 1.00 26.78
CA ALA A 38 -10.53 -0.15 27.28
C ALA A 38 -10.00 -1.46 26.65
N ILE A 39 -9.75 -1.44 25.35
CA ILE A 39 -9.15 -2.58 24.60
C ILE A 39 -7.71 -2.82 25.10
N ALA A 40 -6.90 -1.78 25.29
CA ALA A 40 -5.55 -1.89 25.81
C ALA A 40 -5.50 -2.52 27.22
N GLY A 41 -6.45 -2.16 28.07
CA GLY A 41 -6.63 -2.77 29.40
C GLY A 41 -6.89 -4.29 29.27
N PHE A 42 -7.79 -4.68 28.38
CA PHE A 42 -8.05 -6.09 28.10
C PHE A 42 -6.79 -6.81 27.58
N ILE A 43 -6.12 -6.28 26.56
CA ILE A 43 -4.92 -6.91 25.98
C ILE A 43 -3.85 -7.12 27.04
N ARG A 44 -3.59 -6.13 27.91
CA ARG A 44 -2.65 -6.27 29.03
C ARG A 44 -3.05 -7.37 30.02
N SER A 45 -4.34 -7.69 30.16
CA SER A 45 -4.80 -8.77 31.05
C SER A 45 -4.60 -10.17 30.48
N VAL A 46 -4.49 -10.30 29.14
CA VAL A 46 -4.40 -11.61 28.45
C VAL A 46 -3.02 -11.84 27.78
N THR A 47 -2.11 -10.88 27.86
CA THR A 47 -0.75 -10.99 27.31
C THR A 47 0.29 -10.82 28.42
N SER A 48 1.53 -11.23 28.14
CA SER A 48 2.65 -11.13 29.08
C SER A 48 3.97 -10.83 28.35
N GLY A 49 4.97 -10.39 29.12
CA GLY A 49 6.31 -10.10 28.60
C GLY A 49 6.45 -8.71 27.97
N ILE A 50 7.56 -8.52 27.24
CA ILE A 50 7.90 -7.27 26.57
C ILE A 50 7.41 -7.36 25.13
N SER A 51 6.74 -6.31 24.64
CA SER A 51 6.24 -6.20 23.26
C SER A 51 5.49 -7.47 22.78
N PRO A 52 4.45 -7.95 23.53
CA PRO A 52 3.70 -9.12 23.10
C PRO A 52 3.09 -8.87 21.71
N ARG A 53 3.09 -9.86 20.85
CA ARG A 53 2.51 -9.75 19.52
C ARG A 53 1.01 -10.04 19.59
N VAL A 54 0.22 -9.15 19.01
CA VAL A 54 -1.24 -9.30 18.90
C VAL A 54 -1.63 -9.19 17.44
N ALA A 55 -2.24 -10.25 16.91
CA ALA A 55 -2.76 -10.27 15.55
C ALA A 55 -4.21 -9.74 15.52
N LEU A 56 -4.57 -9.03 14.48
CA LEU A 56 -5.93 -8.52 14.25
C LEU A 56 -6.41 -8.92 12.86
N PHE A 57 -7.54 -9.62 12.82
CA PHE A 57 -8.34 -9.88 11.63
C PHE A 57 -9.66 -9.10 11.76
N ALA A 58 -9.86 -8.09 10.94
CA ALA A 58 -11.10 -7.31 10.92
C ALA A 58 -11.25 -6.59 9.56
N PRO A 59 -12.50 -6.33 9.10
CA PRO A 59 -12.75 -5.47 7.95
C PRO A 59 -12.37 -4.02 8.25
N ASN A 60 -12.31 -3.20 7.21
CA ASN A 60 -12.22 -1.76 7.38
C ASN A 60 -13.36 -1.25 8.27
N GLY A 61 -13.08 -0.27 9.11
CA GLY A 61 -14.11 0.30 9.96
C GLY A 61 -13.54 1.01 11.19
N PRO A 62 -14.40 1.71 11.93
CA PRO A 62 -14.00 2.34 13.18
C PRO A 62 -13.46 1.34 14.21
N ASP A 63 -14.08 0.15 14.30
CA ASP A 63 -13.65 -0.93 15.20
C ASP A 63 -12.22 -1.40 14.91
N TYR A 64 -11.85 -1.51 13.60
CA TYR A 64 -10.48 -1.83 13.21
C TYR A 64 -9.48 -0.83 13.80
N VAL A 65 -9.80 0.47 13.70
CA VAL A 65 -8.92 1.54 14.19
C VAL A 65 -8.82 1.50 15.71
N ALA A 66 -9.94 1.31 16.43
CA ALA A 66 -9.94 1.21 17.88
C ALA A 66 -9.15 -0.02 18.38
N LEU A 67 -9.32 -1.19 17.75
CA LEU A 67 -8.59 -2.42 18.08
C LEU A 67 -7.09 -2.24 17.81
N ALA A 68 -6.71 -1.74 16.64
CA ALA A 68 -5.31 -1.52 16.28
C ALA A 68 -4.63 -0.50 17.19
N LEU A 69 -5.30 0.61 17.49
CA LEU A 69 -4.80 1.62 18.44
C LEU A 69 -4.70 1.06 19.86
N GLY A 70 -5.68 0.26 20.28
CA GLY A 70 -5.68 -0.43 21.58
C GLY A 70 -4.50 -1.41 21.73
N ILE A 71 -4.17 -2.14 20.67
CA ILE A 71 -2.98 -3.02 20.63
C ILE A 71 -1.71 -2.20 20.87
N LEU A 72 -1.53 -1.11 20.15
CA LEU A 72 -0.36 -0.24 20.31
C LEU A 72 -0.31 0.41 21.70
N ARG A 73 -1.45 0.87 22.24
CA ARG A 73 -1.55 1.45 23.59
C ARG A 73 -1.33 0.43 24.70
N ALA A 74 -1.55 -0.85 24.44
CA ALA A 74 -1.17 -1.92 25.36
C ALA A 74 0.35 -2.11 25.46
N GLY A 75 1.14 -1.50 24.58
CA GLY A 75 2.57 -1.79 24.41
C GLY A 75 2.83 -3.05 23.61
N ALA A 76 1.83 -3.55 22.90
CA ALA A 76 1.94 -4.75 22.07
C ALA A 76 2.35 -4.40 20.63
N CYS A 77 3.07 -5.33 20.01
CA CYS A 77 3.38 -5.27 18.59
C CYS A 77 2.15 -5.69 17.78
N PHE A 78 1.68 -4.82 16.92
CA PHE A 78 0.51 -5.04 16.08
C PHE A 78 0.86 -5.88 14.84
N VAL A 79 0.11 -6.96 14.60
CA VAL A 79 0.21 -7.83 13.43
C VAL A 79 -1.13 -7.80 12.68
N PRO A 80 -1.28 -7.02 11.61
CA PRO A 80 -2.48 -7.04 10.78
C PRO A 80 -2.55 -8.35 9.99
N VAL A 81 -3.73 -8.97 9.97
CA VAL A 81 -4.07 -10.11 9.12
C VAL A 81 -5.09 -9.61 8.09
N PRO A 82 -4.69 -9.39 6.83
CA PRO A 82 -5.61 -8.90 5.81
C PRO A 82 -6.80 -9.83 5.57
N SER A 83 -7.99 -9.26 5.45
CA SER A 83 -9.25 -10.01 5.24
C SER A 83 -9.29 -10.72 3.89
N GLU A 84 -8.55 -10.23 2.92
CA GLU A 84 -8.48 -10.77 1.56
C GLU A 84 -7.62 -12.04 1.45
N LEU A 85 -6.80 -12.33 2.46
CA LEU A 85 -5.98 -13.53 2.47
C LEU A 85 -6.85 -14.78 2.58
N ALA A 86 -6.47 -15.84 1.86
CA ALA A 86 -7.07 -17.16 2.05
C ALA A 86 -6.77 -17.70 3.46
N THR A 87 -7.60 -18.60 3.96
CA THR A 87 -7.43 -19.19 5.31
C THR A 87 -6.03 -19.76 5.55
N VAL A 88 -5.44 -20.42 4.54
CA VAL A 88 -4.09 -20.97 4.64
C VAL A 88 -3.03 -19.86 4.78
N GLU A 89 -3.21 -18.75 4.07
CA GLU A 89 -2.31 -17.60 4.14
C GLU A 89 -2.43 -16.88 5.48
N ARG A 90 -3.65 -16.75 6.02
CA ARG A 90 -3.89 -16.20 7.38
C ARG A 90 -3.20 -17.06 8.44
N ALA A 91 -3.37 -18.38 8.37
CA ALA A 91 -2.73 -19.33 9.28
C ALA A 91 -1.18 -19.24 9.17
N ALA A 92 -0.63 -19.05 7.98
CA ALA A 92 0.80 -18.86 7.79
C ALA A 92 1.30 -17.56 8.44
N VAL A 93 0.57 -16.44 8.32
CA VAL A 93 0.89 -15.18 9.02
C VAL A 93 0.94 -15.41 10.53
N VAL A 94 -0.08 -16.06 11.11
CA VAL A 94 -0.14 -16.36 12.55
C VAL A 94 0.99 -17.30 12.96
N SER A 95 1.29 -18.33 12.19
CA SER A 95 2.39 -19.26 12.48
C SER A 95 3.76 -18.57 12.49
N ILE A 96 4.02 -17.72 11.49
CA ILE A 96 5.32 -17.03 11.35
C ILE A 96 5.51 -15.95 12.43
N THR A 97 4.45 -15.19 12.74
CA THR A 97 4.53 -14.10 13.72
C THR A 97 4.40 -14.57 15.15
N ALA A 98 3.88 -15.78 15.38
CA ALA A 98 3.65 -16.35 16.71
C ALA A 98 3.03 -15.31 17.68
N PRO A 99 1.86 -14.70 17.36
CA PRO A 99 1.23 -13.75 18.27
C PRO A 99 0.76 -14.47 19.51
N GLN A 100 0.76 -13.82 20.68
CA GLN A 100 0.21 -14.40 21.91
C GLN A 100 -1.32 -14.45 21.85
N VAL A 101 -1.93 -13.47 21.18
CA VAL A 101 -3.39 -13.33 21.05
C VAL A 101 -3.74 -13.01 19.60
N VAL A 102 -4.81 -13.59 19.12
CA VAL A 102 -5.46 -13.23 17.85
C VAL A 102 -6.82 -12.63 18.18
N LEU A 103 -7.07 -11.43 17.69
CA LEU A 103 -8.34 -10.73 17.74
C LEU A 103 -9.02 -10.83 16.38
N ALA A 104 -10.34 -11.04 16.37
CA ALA A 104 -11.14 -11.02 15.16
C ALA A 104 -12.44 -10.23 15.37
N ALA A 105 -12.78 -9.34 14.46
CA ALA A 105 -14.00 -8.57 14.49
C ALA A 105 -14.72 -8.60 13.13
N GLY A 106 -15.97 -8.16 13.11
CA GLY A 106 -16.81 -8.11 11.92
C GLY A 106 -17.77 -9.29 11.78
N PRO A 107 -18.53 -9.35 10.67
CA PRO A 107 -19.59 -10.33 10.48
C PRO A 107 -19.11 -11.77 10.32
N GLU A 108 -17.90 -11.95 9.79
CA GLU A 108 -17.27 -13.26 9.56
C GLU A 108 -15.88 -13.30 10.21
N PRO A 109 -15.80 -13.31 11.56
CA PRO A 109 -14.52 -13.30 12.26
C PRO A 109 -13.76 -14.60 12.00
N TRP A 110 -12.47 -14.47 11.67
CA TRP A 110 -11.57 -15.61 11.50
C TRP A 110 -10.60 -15.71 12.66
N LEU A 111 -10.54 -16.89 13.27
CA LEU A 111 -9.59 -17.24 14.31
C LEU A 111 -8.94 -18.60 13.99
N PRO A 112 -7.69 -18.85 14.43
CA PRO A 112 -7.04 -20.15 14.25
C PRO A 112 -7.62 -21.25 15.15
N ASP A 113 -8.32 -20.88 16.20
CA ASP A 113 -8.98 -21.77 17.18
C ASP A 113 -10.31 -21.19 17.63
N SER A 114 -11.07 -21.93 18.47
CA SER A 114 -12.35 -21.47 19.00
C SER A 114 -12.21 -20.14 19.76
N GLY A 115 -12.98 -19.14 19.33
CA GLY A 115 -12.90 -17.79 19.88
C GLY A 115 -13.78 -17.60 21.13
N ILE A 116 -13.33 -16.74 22.02
CA ILE A 116 -14.10 -16.22 23.14
C ILE A 116 -14.64 -14.86 22.72
N HIS A 117 -15.94 -14.65 22.88
CA HIS A 117 -16.57 -13.35 22.62
C HIS A 117 -16.23 -12.36 23.74
N GLU A 118 -15.92 -11.12 23.37
CA GLU A 118 -15.55 -10.04 24.27
C GLU A 118 -16.13 -8.71 23.76
N GLU A 119 -16.40 -7.80 24.68
CA GLU A 119 -16.78 -6.43 24.39
C GLU A 119 -16.00 -5.46 25.30
N ARG A 120 -15.31 -4.48 24.71
CA ARG A 120 -14.57 -3.45 25.44
C ARG A 120 -14.81 -2.08 24.81
N GLY A 121 -15.23 -1.14 25.62
CA GLY A 121 -15.50 0.23 25.18
C GLY A 121 -16.57 0.32 24.08
N GLY A 122 -17.52 -0.62 24.03
CA GLY A 122 -18.54 -0.70 22.99
C GLY A 122 -18.03 -1.29 21.66
N VAL A 123 -16.82 -1.87 21.63
CA VAL A 123 -16.31 -2.64 20.48
C VAL A 123 -16.43 -4.12 20.78
N SER A 124 -17.14 -4.85 19.91
CA SER A 124 -17.34 -6.29 20.00
C SER A 124 -16.33 -7.03 19.13
N PHE A 125 -15.68 -8.05 19.69
CA PHE A 125 -14.74 -8.90 18.96
C PHE A 125 -14.66 -10.29 19.56
N GLN A 126 -14.07 -11.22 18.84
CA GLN A 126 -13.69 -12.53 19.33
C GLN A 126 -12.18 -12.59 19.49
N TRP A 127 -11.70 -13.45 20.37
CA TRP A 127 -10.27 -13.64 20.57
C TRP A 127 -9.93 -15.06 20.97
N CYS A 128 -8.69 -15.46 20.69
CA CYS A 128 -8.11 -16.70 21.22
C CYS A 128 -6.64 -16.50 21.56
N CYS A 129 -6.17 -17.30 22.52
CA CYS A 129 -4.72 -17.43 22.75
C CYS A 129 -4.10 -18.28 21.66
N ASN A 130 -2.87 -17.95 21.29
CA ASN A 130 -2.05 -18.73 20.37
C ASN A 130 -0.81 -19.23 21.09
N GLN A 131 -0.54 -20.54 20.98
CA GLN A 131 0.55 -21.21 21.66
C GLN A 131 1.75 -21.50 20.74
N VAL A 132 1.75 -20.97 19.53
CA VAL A 132 2.87 -21.14 18.58
C VAL A 132 4.10 -20.43 19.13
N ALA A 133 5.18 -21.18 19.29
CA ALA A 133 6.45 -20.61 19.71
C ALA A 133 7.11 -19.83 18.55
N PRO A 134 7.76 -18.67 18.83
CA PRO A 134 8.47 -17.92 17.82
C PRO A 134 9.68 -18.69 17.28
N THR A 135 9.92 -18.60 15.98
CA THR A 135 11.07 -19.20 15.29
C THR A 135 12.22 -18.20 15.09
N PHE A 136 12.09 -17.00 15.60
CA PHE A 136 13.05 -15.90 15.54
C PHE A 136 13.59 -15.55 16.93
N PRO A 137 14.73 -14.82 17.04
CA PRO A 137 15.36 -14.47 18.33
C PRO A 137 14.53 -13.40 19.06
N GLU A 138 13.73 -13.85 20.03
CA GLU A 138 12.76 -13.01 20.75
C GLU A 138 13.39 -11.84 21.50
N GLU A 139 14.57 -12.05 22.09
CA GLU A 139 15.30 -10.97 22.77
C GLU A 139 15.70 -9.86 21.81
N ARG A 140 16.21 -10.20 20.62
CA ARG A 140 16.58 -9.22 19.59
C ARG A 140 15.34 -8.51 19.02
N PHE A 141 14.25 -9.25 18.83
CA PHE A 141 12.96 -8.67 18.42
C PHE A 141 12.46 -7.64 19.44
N ASN A 142 12.44 -8.00 20.72
CA ASN A 142 11.98 -7.12 21.80
C ASN A 142 12.88 -5.89 21.98
N ALA A 143 14.20 -6.02 21.76
CA ALA A 143 15.14 -4.92 21.82
C ALA A 143 14.86 -3.81 20.78
N LEU A 144 14.22 -4.16 19.65
CA LEU A 144 13.81 -3.19 18.65
C LEU A 144 12.64 -2.30 19.10
N ASN A 145 11.95 -2.65 20.21
CA ASN A 145 10.68 -1.99 20.60
C ASN A 145 9.67 -1.95 19.44
N PRO A 146 9.27 -3.12 18.91
CA PRO A 146 8.49 -3.24 17.68
C PRO A 146 7.07 -2.74 17.89
N ALA A 147 6.62 -1.87 16.99
CA ALA A 147 5.24 -1.41 16.91
C ALA A 147 4.40 -2.28 15.98
N PHE A 148 5.03 -2.84 14.92
CA PHE A 148 4.30 -3.36 13.79
C PHE A 148 5.08 -4.47 13.07
N VAL A 149 4.40 -5.56 12.71
CA VAL A 149 4.93 -6.57 11.79
C VAL A 149 3.97 -6.73 10.64
N ARG A 150 4.44 -6.48 9.43
CA ARG A 150 3.63 -6.59 8.22
C ARG A 150 4.30 -7.50 7.19
N PHE A 151 3.48 -8.30 6.51
CA PHE A 151 3.94 -9.13 5.42
C PHE A 151 3.88 -8.38 4.09
N SER A 152 4.95 -8.45 3.32
CA SER A 152 4.93 -8.03 1.92
C SER A 152 4.16 -9.08 1.12
N SER A 153 3.37 -8.64 0.14
CA SER A 153 2.79 -9.51 -0.88
C SER A 153 3.89 -10.00 -1.83
N GLY A 154 4.93 -10.65 -1.28
CA GLY A 154 6.14 -11.00 -2.01
C GLY A 154 5.85 -11.81 -3.28
N THR A 155 6.22 -11.28 -4.42
CA THR A 155 6.25 -11.97 -5.72
C THR A 155 7.27 -13.11 -5.77
N THR A 156 7.99 -13.40 -4.67
CA THR A 156 9.13 -14.33 -4.59
C THR A 156 8.89 -15.56 -3.71
N GLY A 157 7.64 -15.92 -3.42
CA GLY A 157 7.28 -17.21 -2.82
C GLY A 157 7.41 -17.33 -1.29
N ALA A 158 8.28 -16.60 -0.63
CA ALA A 158 8.39 -16.56 0.83
C ALA A 158 8.08 -15.13 1.31
N SER A 159 6.92 -14.94 1.92
CA SER A 159 6.55 -13.65 2.51
C SER A 159 7.42 -13.38 3.74
N LYS A 160 8.22 -12.31 3.70
CA LYS A 160 9.05 -11.88 4.83
C LYS A 160 8.24 -10.94 5.72
N GLY A 161 8.11 -11.23 6.99
CA GLY A 161 7.54 -10.29 7.95
C GLY A 161 8.48 -9.09 8.11
N VAL A 162 8.02 -7.89 7.81
CA VAL A 162 8.79 -6.65 7.98
C VAL A 162 8.48 -6.07 9.35
N VAL A 163 9.49 -5.99 10.20
CA VAL A 163 9.41 -5.45 11.57
C VAL A 163 9.66 -3.95 11.53
N ILE A 164 8.79 -3.18 12.14
CA ILE A 164 8.89 -1.72 12.24
C ILE A 164 8.77 -1.34 13.71
N SER A 165 9.80 -0.69 14.25
CA SER A 165 9.80 -0.17 15.62
C SER A 165 8.90 1.07 15.75
N HIS A 166 8.55 1.45 16.97
CA HIS A 166 7.86 2.71 17.24
C HIS A 166 8.64 3.93 16.73
N THR A 167 9.98 3.88 16.82
CA THR A 167 10.85 4.95 16.31
C THR A 167 10.78 5.04 14.79
N SER A 168 11.00 3.93 14.10
CA SER A 168 10.94 3.90 12.63
C SER A 168 9.55 4.25 12.11
N LEU A 169 8.49 3.84 12.82
CA LEU A 169 7.12 4.21 12.46
C LEU A 169 6.89 5.72 12.55
N LEU A 170 7.35 6.36 13.62
CA LEU A 170 7.25 7.81 13.79
C LEU A 170 8.05 8.58 12.73
N GLU A 171 9.26 8.13 12.44
CA GLU A 171 10.10 8.74 11.42
C GLU A 171 9.45 8.70 10.04
N ARG A 172 8.88 7.53 9.62
CA ARG A 172 8.20 7.42 8.33
C ARG A 172 6.89 8.23 8.26
N VAL A 173 6.17 8.36 9.36
CA VAL A 173 4.99 9.24 9.44
C VAL A 173 5.40 10.69 9.21
N ARG A 174 6.44 11.16 9.89
CA ARG A 174 6.97 12.52 9.72
C ARG A 174 7.51 12.78 8.32
N SER A 175 8.27 11.83 7.78
CA SER A 175 8.80 11.90 6.41
C SER A 175 7.67 11.98 5.38
N ALA A 176 6.67 11.12 5.47
CA ALA A 176 5.52 11.15 4.56
C ALA A 176 4.75 12.48 4.67
N ASN A 177 4.57 12.99 5.90
CA ASN A 177 3.79 14.22 6.10
C ASN A 177 4.47 15.49 5.59
N ARG A 178 5.78 15.51 5.41
CA ARG A 178 6.46 16.66 4.76
C ARG A 178 5.90 16.96 3.37
N ARG A 179 5.42 15.92 2.64
CA ARG A 179 4.87 16.08 1.28
C ARG A 179 3.36 16.04 1.24
N LEU A 180 2.73 15.31 2.16
CA LEU A 180 1.28 15.20 2.23
C LEU A 180 0.65 16.44 2.86
N GLU A 181 1.39 17.09 3.76
CA GLU A 181 0.98 18.30 4.50
C GLU A 181 -0.40 18.12 5.18
N ILE A 182 -0.63 16.92 5.73
CA ILE A 182 -1.86 16.62 6.45
C ILE A 182 -1.88 17.39 7.76
N THR A 183 -3.00 18.01 8.04
CA THR A 183 -3.28 18.77 9.27
C THR A 183 -4.62 18.37 9.87
N SER A 184 -4.95 18.90 11.03
CA SER A 184 -6.25 18.71 11.68
C SER A 184 -7.44 19.32 10.91
N ALA A 185 -7.19 20.16 9.91
CA ALA A 185 -8.23 20.68 9.03
C ALA A 185 -8.63 19.70 7.92
N ASP A 186 -7.82 18.65 7.71
CA ASP A 186 -8.04 17.72 6.62
C ASP A 186 -9.07 16.64 6.97
N ARG A 187 -9.80 16.25 5.92
CA ARG A 187 -10.71 15.13 5.88
C ARG A 187 -10.25 14.18 4.78
N VAL A 188 -9.65 13.07 5.18
CA VAL A 188 -9.03 12.12 4.26
C VAL A 188 -10.03 11.03 3.91
N LEU A 189 -10.49 11.01 2.67
CA LEU A 189 -11.35 9.95 2.16
C LEU A 189 -10.51 8.71 1.85
N TRP A 190 -10.86 7.62 2.49
CA TRP A 190 -10.11 6.37 2.50
C TRP A 190 -10.92 5.21 1.96
N THR A 191 -10.42 4.53 0.91
CA THR A 191 -11.07 3.41 0.23
C THR A 191 -10.21 2.14 0.19
N LEU A 192 -8.98 2.18 0.73
CA LEU A 192 -8.03 1.07 0.64
C LEU A 192 -8.09 0.16 1.88
N PRO A 193 -7.67 -1.12 1.77
CA PRO A 193 -7.63 -2.02 2.92
C PRO A 193 -6.70 -1.51 4.02
N MET A 194 -7.24 -1.32 5.23
CA MET A 194 -6.49 -0.77 6.36
C MET A 194 -5.33 -1.67 6.79
N ALA A 195 -5.49 -2.99 6.72
CA ALA A 195 -4.46 -3.94 7.10
C ALA A 195 -3.12 -3.70 6.35
N HIS A 196 -3.18 -3.13 5.14
CA HIS A 196 -1.99 -2.81 4.34
C HIS A 196 -1.44 -1.40 4.57
N HIS A 197 -2.22 -0.49 5.12
CA HIS A 197 -1.89 0.93 5.15
C HIS A 197 -1.91 1.58 6.54
N PHE A 198 -2.36 0.85 7.57
CA PHE A 198 -2.55 1.41 8.92
C PHE A 198 -1.29 2.08 9.46
N ALA A 199 -0.15 1.41 9.38
CA ALA A 199 1.09 1.87 9.98
C ALA A 199 1.62 3.22 9.42
N VAL A 200 1.35 3.52 8.17
CA VAL A 200 1.83 4.78 7.57
C VAL A 200 0.70 5.78 7.46
N SER A 201 -0.41 5.40 6.82
CA SER A 201 -1.47 6.34 6.46
C SER A 201 -2.40 6.66 7.64
N ILE A 202 -3.09 5.67 8.19
CA ILE A 202 -4.08 5.90 9.27
C ILE A 202 -3.40 6.46 10.52
N MET A 203 -2.24 5.93 10.91
CA MET A 203 -1.48 6.47 12.04
C MET A 203 -1.03 7.91 11.81
N LEU A 204 -0.64 8.27 10.58
CA LEU A 204 -0.31 9.65 10.24
C LEU A 204 -1.53 10.56 10.45
N TYR A 205 -2.69 10.20 9.92
CA TYR A 205 -3.91 11.02 10.05
C TYR A 205 -4.28 11.20 11.51
N LEU A 206 -4.24 10.15 12.32
CA LEU A 206 -4.53 10.23 13.75
C LEU A 206 -3.51 11.08 14.51
N ILE A 207 -2.22 10.99 14.20
CA ILE A 207 -1.17 11.81 14.83
C ILE A 207 -1.32 13.28 14.47
N GLU A 208 -1.68 13.59 13.23
CA GLU A 208 -1.86 14.99 12.79
C GLU A 208 -3.22 15.57 13.17
N GLY A 209 -4.14 14.75 13.67
CA GLY A 209 -5.45 15.19 14.12
C GLY A 209 -6.47 15.35 12.99
N ALA A 210 -6.23 14.76 11.82
CA ALA A 210 -7.14 14.78 10.68
C ALA A 210 -8.33 13.84 10.89
N THR A 211 -9.43 14.08 10.16
CA THR A 211 -10.57 13.17 10.11
C THR A 211 -10.35 12.12 9.04
N THR A 212 -10.48 10.83 9.36
CA THR A 212 -10.52 9.76 8.37
C THR A 212 -11.97 9.46 8.00
N VAL A 213 -12.34 9.66 6.75
CA VAL A 213 -13.66 9.34 6.20
C VAL A 213 -13.55 8.02 5.46
N LEU A 214 -14.25 6.99 5.93
CA LEU A 214 -14.20 5.64 5.37
C LEU A 214 -15.32 5.44 4.38
N GLU A 215 -14.97 4.91 3.21
CA GLU A 215 -15.91 4.49 2.17
C GLU A 215 -15.51 3.10 1.67
N ASP A 216 -16.42 2.15 1.80
CA ASP A 216 -16.20 0.75 1.39
C ASP A 216 -16.61 0.48 -0.05
N SER A 217 -17.44 1.37 -0.64
CA SER A 217 -17.81 1.26 -2.05
C SER A 217 -16.65 1.68 -2.95
N HIS A 218 -16.47 0.93 -4.03
CA HIS A 218 -15.54 1.29 -5.10
C HIS A 218 -16.23 2.05 -6.25
N LEU A 219 -17.55 2.23 -6.19
CA LEU A 219 -18.29 2.96 -7.22
C LEU A 219 -17.99 4.46 -7.12
N ALA A 220 -17.62 5.09 -8.24
CA ALA A 220 -17.26 6.51 -8.26
C ALA A 220 -18.40 7.41 -7.73
N ALA A 221 -19.65 7.04 -8.00
CA ALA A 221 -20.82 7.78 -7.52
C ALA A 221 -20.92 7.83 -5.99
N ASP A 222 -20.65 6.71 -5.31
CA ASP A 222 -20.69 6.60 -3.84
C ASP A 222 -19.49 7.35 -3.23
N VAL A 223 -18.29 7.12 -3.79
CA VAL A 223 -17.06 7.83 -3.38
C VAL A 223 -17.25 9.35 -3.47
N LEU A 224 -17.85 9.87 -4.55
CA LEU A 224 -18.14 11.30 -4.69
C LEU A 224 -19.26 11.79 -3.76
N ALA A 225 -20.28 10.97 -3.52
CA ALA A 225 -21.33 11.31 -2.56
C ALA A 225 -20.75 11.49 -1.15
N THR A 226 -19.97 10.52 -0.68
CA THR A 226 -19.28 10.54 0.62
C THR A 226 -18.26 11.68 0.70
N ALA A 227 -17.50 11.94 -0.38
CA ALA A 227 -16.56 13.05 -0.45
C ALA A 227 -17.24 14.40 -0.23
N ARG A 228 -18.39 14.62 -0.83
CA ARG A 228 -19.16 15.87 -0.74
C ARG A 228 -19.86 16.01 0.61
N GLU A 229 -20.54 14.95 1.06
CA GLU A 229 -21.24 14.94 2.35
C GLU A 229 -20.30 15.33 3.49
N HIS A 230 -19.10 14.78 3.47
CA HIS A 230 -18.10 15.01 4.52
C HIS A 230 -17.06 16.07 4.17
N SER A 231 -17.22 16.80 3.05
CA SER A 231 -16.27 17.84 2.61
C SER A 231 -14.82 17.34 2.61
N ALA A 232 -14.58 16.14 2.03
CA ALA A 232 -13.26 15.54 2.00
C ALA A 232 -12.26 16.42 1.24
N THR A 233 -11.07 16.62 1.80
CA THR A 233 -10.02 17.49 1.26
C THR A 233 -8.89 16.71 0.61
N VAL A 234 -8.72 15.46 1.00
CA VAL A 234 -7.67 14.56 0.51
C VAL A 234 -8.29 13.24 0.10
N PHE A 235 -7.89 12.72 -1.05
CA PHE A 235 -8.21 11.39 -1.50
C PHE A 235 -6.95 10.53 -1.59
N TYR A 236 -6.99 9.33 -1.01
CA TYR A 236 -5.90 8.37 -1.09
C TYR A 236 -6.42 7.06 -1.68
N GLY A 237 -6.04 6.77 -2.92
CA GLY A 237 -6.61 5.64 -3.67
C GLY A 237 -5.61 4.94 -4.60
N SER A 238 -6.08 3.89 -5.25
CA SER A 238 -5.34 3.19 -6.29
C SER A 238 -5.61 3.82 -7.67
N PRO A 239 -4.80 3.50 -8.70
CA PRO A 239 -5.07 3.93 -10.08
C PRO A 239 -6.46 3.53 -10.58
N PHE A 240 -7.00 2.39 -10.11
CA PHE A 240 -8.36 1.96 -10.41
C PHE A 240 -9.42 2.97 -9.92
N HIS A 241 -9.32 3.43 -8.68
CA HIS A 241 -10.23 4.44 -8.14
C HIS A 241 -10.10 5.77 -8.88
N LEU A 242 -8.88 6.19 -9.20
CA LEU A 242 -8.64 7.41 -9.97
C LEU A 242 -9.24 7.32 -11.38
N ALA A 243 -9.13 6.15 -12.03
CA ALA A 243 -9.73 5.91 -13.35
C ALA A 243 -11.27 5.96 -13.32
N LEU A 244 -11.89 5.35 -12.31
CA LEU A 244 -13.35 5.40 -12.13
C LEU A 244 -13.83 6.82 -11.87
N LEU A 245 -13.16 7.56 -11.00
CA LEU A 245 -13.49 8.96 -10.71
C LEU A 245 -13.28 9.86 -11.93
N ALA A 246 -12.23 9.64 -12.71
CA ALA A 246 -11.97 10.38 -13.95
C ALA A 246 -13.00 10.09 -15.07
N ALA A 247 -13.62 8.91 -15.05
CA ALA A 247 -14.64 8.51 -16.01
C ALA A 247 -16.08 8.83 -15.58
N GLU A 248 -16.28 9.27 -14.35
CA GLU A 248 -17.59 9.60 -13.80
C GLU A 248 -18.20 10.84 -14.50
N ASP A 249 -19.39 10.74 -15.02
CA ASP A 249 -20.05 11.76 -15.86
C ASP A 249 -21.32 12.40 -15.25
N SER A 250 -21.67 12.05 -14.01
CA SER A 250 -22.86 12.57 -13.31
C SER A 250 -22.86 14.09 -13.09
N GLY A 251 -21.81 14.81 -13.51
CA GLY A 251 -21.66 16.26 -13.28
C GLY A 251 -21.34 16.64 -11.84
N ARG A 252 -21.14 15.66 -10.95
CA ARG A 252 -20.72 15.91 -9.57
C ARG A 252 -19.27 16.39 -9.55
N ASP A 253 -19.01 17.50 -8.91
CA ASP A 253 -17.69 18.08 -8.66
C ASP A 253 -17.17 17.74 -7.25
N TRP A 254 -15.92 18.06 -6.99
CA TRP A 254 -15.28 17.88 -5.68
C TRP A 254 -14.52 19.15 -5.28
N PRO A 255 -15.23 20.22 -4.92
CA PRO A 255 -14.61 21.55 -4.75
C PRO A 255 -13.67 21.66 -3.54
N THR A 256 -13.75 20.75 -2.58
CA THR A 256 -12.88 20.73 -1.39
C THR A 256 -11.61 19.92 -1.57
N LEU A 257 -11.48 19.17 -2.68
CA LEU A 257 -10.30 18.35 -2.94
C LEU A 257 -9.06 19.22 -3.15
N ARG A 258 -8.05 19.08 -2.29
CA ARG A 258 -6.75 19.74 -2.42
C ARG A 258 -5.63 18.80 -2.86
N LEU A 259 -5.77 17.51 -2.57
CA LEU A 259 -4.76 16.51 -2.86
C LEU A 259 -5.42 15.16 -3.21
N ALA A 260 -5.05 14.58 -4.33
CA ALA A 260 -5.35 13.20 -4.68
C ALA A 260 -4.04 12.41 -4.79
N VAL A 261 -3.91 11.30 -4.06
CA VAL A 261 -2.72 10.45 -4.06
C VAL A 261 -3.03 9.13 -4.73
N GLY A 262 -2.27 8.82 -5.78
CA GLY A 262 -2.26 7.51 -6.43
C GLY A 262 -1.11 6.65 -5.91
N THR A 263 -1.43 5.44 -5.42
CA THR A 263 -0.42 4.51 -4.88
C THR A 263 -0.67 3.08 -5.34
N ALA A 264 0.21 2.18 -4.97
CA ALA A 264 0.18 0.75 -5.27
C ALA A 264 0.56 0.35 -6.71
N ALA A 265 0.29 1.16 -7.71
CA ALA A 265 0.72 0.99 -9.10
C ALA A 265 0.84 2.36 -9.78
N SER A 266 1.41 2.41 -10.98
CA SER A 266 1.55 3.65 -11.74
C SER A 266 0.20 4.15 -12.25
N VAL A 267 -0.04 5.45 -12.14
CA VAL A 267 -1.17 6.16 -12.76
C VAL A 267 -0.74 6.57 -14.16
N SER A 268 -1.49 6.20 -15.18
CA SER A 268 -1.16 6.62 -16.55
C SER A 268 -1.38 8.11 -16.75
N ALA A 269 -0.65 8.70 -17.69
CA ALA A 269 -0.79 10.11 -18.04
C ALA A 269 -2.21 10.46 -18.50
N ASP A 270 -2.90 9.55 -19.20
CA ASP A 270 -4.30 9.72 -19.63
C ASP A 270 -5.26 9.81 -18.44
N ILE A 271 -5.15 8.89 -17.46
CA ILE A 271 -5.97 8.93 -16.23
C ILE A 271 -5.69 10.23 -15.47
N SER A 272 -4.43 10.62 -15.33
CA SER A 272 -4.04 11.85 -14.65
C SER A 272 -4.63 13.09 -15.34
N ALA A 273 -4.53 13.18 -16.66
CA ALA A 273 -5.07 14.30 -17.43
C ALA A 273 -6.60 14.40 -17.31
N ARG A 274 -7.32 13.28 -17.43
CA ARG A 274 -8.79 13.26 -17.29
C ARG A 274 -9.23 13.61 -15.87
N PHE A 275 -8.54 13.10 -14.85
CA PHE A 275 -8.83 13.44 -13.45
C PHE A 275 -8.59 14.92 -13.20
N TYR A 276 -7.47 15.47 -13.69
CA TYR A 276 -7.15 16.90 -13.59
C TYR A 276 -8.19 17.78 -14.28
N ALA A 277 -8.56 17.43 -15.52
CA ALA A 277 -9.58 18.16 -16.27
C ALA A 277 -10.93 18.20 -15.54
N ARG A 278 -11.26 17.16 -14.76
CA ARG A 278 -12.52 17.06 -14.05
C ARG A 278 -12.52 17.77 -12.69
N TYR A 279 -11.47 17.58 -11.90
CA TYR A 279 -11.45 18.04 -10.50
C TYR A 279 -10.49 19.21 -10.25
N GLY A 280 -9.70 19.63 -11.22
CA GLY A 280 -8.72 20.71 -11.08
C GLY A 280 -7.48 20.35 -10.24
N VAL A 281 -7.36 19.09 -9.82
CA VAL A 281 -6.25 18.57 -9.00
C VAL A 281 -5.56 17.43 -9.75
N ALA A 282 -4.27 17.56 -10.03
CA ALA A 282 -3.49 16.49 -10.64
C ALA A 282 -3.17 15.41 -9.58
N PRO A 283 -3.42 14.12 -9.87
CA PRO A 283 -3.07 13.06 -8.92
C PRO A 283 -1.58 12.98 -8.66
N ALA A 284 -1.17 13.09 -7.40
CA ALA A 284 0.19 12.88 -6.96
C ALA A 284 0.53 11.40 -6.94
N GLN A 285 1.49 10.96 -7.73
CA GLN A 285 1.92 9.58 -7.75
C GLN A 285 2.94 9.31 -6.65
N GLY A 286 2.67 8.31 -5.80
CA GLY A 286 3.53 7.93 -4.68
C GLY A 286 4.16 6.55 -4.83
N LEU A 287 5.43 6.44 -4.45
CA LEU A 287 6.13 5.16 -4.28
C LEU A 287 6.00 4.71 -2.83
N GLY A 288 5.20 3.66 -2.59
CA GLY A 288 5.09 3.01 -1.29
C GLY A 288 5.85 1.69 -1.26
N ILE A 289 6.82 1.56 -0.36
CA ILE A 289 7.61 0.35 -0.12
C ILE A 289 7.52 0.00 1.36
N ILE A 290 7.14 -1.24 1.68
CA ILE A 290 6.93 -1.63 3.09
C ILE A 290 8.19 -1.45 3.94
N GLU A 291 9.37 -1.65 3.36
CA GLU A 291 10.66 -1.49 4.03
C GLU A 291 11.04 -0.01 4.26
N VAL A 292 10.51 0.92 3.47
CA VAL A 292 10.91 2.35 3.55
C VAL A 292 9.75 3.28 3.91
N GLY A 293 8.51 2.89 3.65
CA GLY A 293 7.32 3.71 3.86
C GLY A 293 6.85 4.38 2.57
N LEU A 294 6.73 5.70 2.55
CA LEU A 294 6.39 6.52 1.38
C LEU A 294 7.59 7.42 1.02
N PRO A 295 8.67 6.84 0.46
CA PRO A 295 9.93 7.57 0.23
C PRO A 295 9.83 8.68 -0.81
N LEU A 296 8.96 8.52 -1.79
CA LEU A 296 8.78 9.48 -2.88
C LEU A 296 7.29 9.74 -3.11
N LEU A 297 6.95 11.00 -3.36
CA LEU A 297 5.60 11.45 -3.71
C LEU A 297 5.70 12.70 -4.59
N ASN A 298 5.05 12.69 -5.74
CA ASN A 298 5.06 13.80 -6.70
C ASN A 298 3.93 14.79 -6.41
N THR A 299 4.09 15.66 -5.44
CA THR A 299 3.12 16.73 -5.15
C THR A 299 3.44 18.04 -5.86
N THR A 300 4.68 18.24 -6.32
CA THR A 300 5.15 19.53 -6.85
C THR A 300 5.07 19.66 -8.36
N ALA A 301 5.05 18.54 -9.09
CA ALA A 301 5.04 18.51 -10.55
C ALA A 301 4.06 17.43 -11.08
N ALA A 302 2.98 17.18 -10.37
CA ALA A 302 2.02 16.11 -10.73
C ALA A 302 1.33 16.36 -12.08
N ALA A 303 1.09 17.62 -12.43
CA ALA A 303 0.48 17.99 -13.72
C ALA A 303 1.46 17.90 -14.88
N GLU A 304 2.72 18.34 -14.69
CA GLU A 304 3.75 18.39 -15.74
C GLU A 304 4.45 17.04 -15.93
N LYS A 305 4.59 16.27 -14.85
CA LYS A 305 5.29 14.98 -14.84
C LYS A 305 4.42 13.90 -14.17
N PRO A 306 3.25 13.57 -14.74
CA PRO A 306 2.25 12.70 -14.10
C PRO A 306 2.75 11.27 -13.84
N GLU A 307 3.74 10.79 -14.58
CA GLU A 307 4.32 9.45 -14.42
C GLU A 307 5.47 9.39 -13.40
N SER A 308 5.94 10.54 -12.92
CA SER A 308 6.98 10.58 -11.92
C SER A 308 6.43 10.28 -10.53
N VAL A 309 7.19 9.54 -9.73
CA VAL A 309 6.93 9.35 -8.29
C VAL A 309 7.51 10.47 -7.43
N GLY A 310 8.01 11.55 -8.04
CA GLY A 310 8.58 12.70 -7.35
C GLY A 310 10.11 12.67 -7.30
N ARG A 311 10.67 13.54 -6.49
CA ARG A 311 12.12 13.66 -6.29
C ARG A 311 12.48 13.46 -4.81
N ALA A 312 13.78 13.22 -4.57
CA ALA A 312 14.34 13.10 -3.24
C ALA A 312 14.09 14.37 -2.40
N ASP A 313 13.88 14.16 -1.11
CA ASP A 313 13.76 15.22 -0.10
C ASP A 313 14.57 14.79 1.13
N ASP A 314 13.94 14.20 2.14
CA ASP A 314 14.58 13.65 3.33
C ASP A 314 15.01 12.17 3.15
N VAL A 315 14.57 11.52 2.07
CA VAL A 315 15.02 10.19 1.65
C VAL A 315 16.04 10.36 0.51
N GLU A 316 17.20 9.77 0.68
CA GLU A 316 18.25 9.75 -0.34
C GLU A 316 17.91 8.73 -1.43
N VAL A 317 18.14 9.10 -2.67
CA VAL A 317 17.89 8.28 -3.86
C VAL A 317 19.22 8.05 -4.59
N ARG A 318 19.49 6.80 -4.96
CA ARG A 318 20.57 6.41 -5.83
C ARG A 318 20.06 5.47 -6.92
N LEU A 319 20.51 5.67 -8.14
CA LEU A 319 20.34 4.71 -9.22
C LEU A 319 21.69 4.06 -9.50
N LEU A 320 21.71 2.75 -9.66
CA LEU A 320 22.93 2.01 -10.01
C LEU A 320 22.66 1.11 -11.22
N ASP A 321 23.53 1.16 -12.20
CA ASP A 321 23.51 0.23 -13.32
C ASP A 321 24.02 -1.19 -12.93
N GLU A 322 24.15 -2.09 -13.88
CA GLU A 322 24.61 -3.47 -13.64
C GLU A 322 26.08 -3.52 -13.18
N THR A 323 26.85 -2.46 -13.37
CA THR A 323 28.25 -2.35 -12.96
C THR A 323 28.40 -1.63 -11.61
N GLY A 324 27.31 -1.15 -11.01
CA GLY A 324 27.30 -0.41 -9.75
C GLY A 324 27.64 1.07 -9.92
N VAL A 325 27.60 1.61 -11.13
CA VAL A 325 27.84 3.01 -11.44
C VAL A 325 26.53 3.74 -11.60
N GLN A 326 26.49 5.02 -11.22
CA GLN A 326 25.31 5.86 -11.42
C GLN A 326 25.15 6.18 -12.92
N PRO A 327 23.99 5.83 -13.53
CA PRO A 327 23.73 6.10 -14.93
C PRO A 327 23.54 7.60 -15.20
N ALA A 328 23.66 8.00 -16.45
CA ALA A 328 23.37 9.36 -16.88
C ALA A 328 21.86 9.69 -16.72
N PRO A 329 21.48 10.97 -16.61
CA PRO A 329 20.08 11.37 -16.55
C PRO A 329 19.26 10.78 -17.70
N GLY A 330 18.13 10.15 -17.37
CA GLY A 330 17.25 9.47 -18.31
C GLY A 330 17.58 7.99 -18.55
N GLU A 331 18.77 7.53 -18.18
CA GLU A 331 19.16 6.13 -18.28
C GLU A 331 18.62 5.30 -17.10
N LEU A 332 18.57 3.98 -17.29
CA LEU A 332 18.03 3.04 -16.31
C LEU A 332 19.07 2.63 -15.27
N GLY A 333 18.64 2.58 -14.02
CA GLY A 333 19.37 1.97 -12.92
C GLY A 333 18.45 1.32 -11.90
N GLU A 334 18.99 0.43 -11.08
CA GLU A 334 18.26 -0.09 -9.93
C GLU A 334 18.12 1.01 -8.87
N LEU A 335 16.90 1.18 -8.38
CA LEU A 335 16.58 2.18 -7.35
C LEU A 335 17.03 1.70 -5.97
N TRP A 336 17.89 2.49 -5.35
CA TRP A 336 18.34 2.31 -3.98
C TRP A 336 17.89 3.49 -3.14
N LEU A 337 17.46 3.22 -1.91
CA LEU A 337 16.91 4.22 -1.00
C LEU A 337 17.62 4.15 0.35
N ARG A 338 17.83 5.32 0.97
CA ARG A 338 18.29 5.45 2.34
C ARG A 338 17.60 6.65 3.00
N GLY A 339 17.11 6.50 4.22
CA GLY A 339 16.43 7.62 4.89
C GLY A 339 15.77 7.24 6.21
N PRO A 340 15.00 8.17 6.78
CA PRO A 340 14.30 7.96 8.03
C PRO A 340 13.18 6.91 7.88
N GLY A 341 12.88 6.22 8.97
CA GLY A 341 11.74 5.30 9.06
C GLY A 341 11.87 4.01 8.25
N MET A 342 13.09 3.63 7.85
CA MET A 342 13.31 2.31 7.25
C MET A 342 12.99 1.20 8.26
N PHE A 343 12.65 0.01 7.75
CA PHE A 343 12.37 -1.17 8.57
C PHE A 343 13.54 -1.51 9.51
N ASP A 344 13.26 -2.24 10.58
CA ASP A 344 14.28 -2.58 11.58
C ASP A 344 14.83 -3.99 11.37
N ALA A 345 13.98 -4.94 10.95
CA ALA A 345 14.38 -6.30 10.61
C ALA A 345 13.37 -6.99 9.68
N TYR A 346 13.77 -8.08 9.06
CA TYR A 346 12.89 -9.12 8.56
C TYR A 346 12.69 -10.18 9.64
N LEU A 347 11.47 -10.64 9.82
CA LEU A 347 11.11 -11.59 10.87
C LEU A 347 11.49 -13.03 10.51
N SER A 348 11.26 -13.43 9.24
CA SER A 348 11.47 -14.82 8.79
C SER A 348 12.00 -14.88 7.35
N PRO A 349 13.24 -15.38 7.15
CA PRO A 349 14.26 -15.60 8.20
C PRO A 349 14.65 -14.30 8.89
N TRP A 350 15.07 -14.39 10.16
CA TRP A 350 15.50 -13.19 10.89
C TRP A 350 16.72 -12.55 10.22
N CYS A 351 16.59 -11.26 9.94
CA CYS A 351 17.67 -10.48 9.34
C CYS A 351 17.50 -9.01 9.74
N GLU A 352 18.43 -8.46 10.49
CA GLU A 352 18.36 -7.06 10.88
C GLU A 352 18.64 -6.13 9.68
N ARG A 353 18.17 -4.88 9.78
CA ARG A 353 18.38 -3.89 8.73
C ARG A 353 19.84 -3.76 8.30
N ALA A 354 20.77 -3.80 9.26
CA ALA A 354 22.20 -3.68 8.98
C ALA A 354 22.70 -4.78 8.02
N ASP A 355 22.17 -6.01 8.16
CA ASP A 355 22.54 -7.15 7.32
C ASP A 355 21.73 -7.18 6.00
N ALA A 356 20.58 -6.50 5.96
CA ALA A 356 19.69 -6.45 4.81
C ALA A 356 19.95 -5.25 3.88
N THR A 357 20.85 -4.35 4.28
CA THR A 357 21.22 -3.13 3.55
C THR A 357 22.72 -3.09 3.29
N SER A 358 23.15 -2.34 2.28
CA SER A 358 24.57 -2.08 2.02
C SER A 358 24.89 -0.63 2.41
N ASP A 359 25.69 -0.43 3.46
CA ASP A 359 26.00 0.89 4.02
C ASP A 359 24.73 1.74 4.31
N GLY A 360 23.67 1.09 4.79
CA GLY A 360 22.38 1.71 5.06
C GLY A 360 21.50 1.92 3.82
N TRP A 361 21.95 1.56 2.62
CA TRP A 361 21.18 1.62 1.39
C TRP A 361 20.38 0.35 1.16
N PHE A 362 19.10 0.51 0.94
CA PHE A 362 18.16 -0.55 0.61
C PHE A 362 17.99 -0.68 -0.90
N ALA A 363 18.33 -1.83 -1.45
CA ALA A 363 18.08 -2.17 -2.85
C ALA A 363 16.59 -2.54 -3.03
N THR A 364 15.83 -1.71 -3.71
CA THR A 364 14.37 -1.92 -3.85
C THR A 364 14.01 -3.05 -4.80
N GLY A 365 14.92 -3.37 -5.74
CA GLY A 365 14.66 -4.25 -6.87
C GLY A 365 13.78 -3.61 -7.96
N ASP A 366 13.40 -2.34 -7.80
CA ASP A 366 12.75 -1.56 -8.84
C ASP A 366 13.80 -0.94 -9.75
N LEU A 367 13.52 -0.89 -11.04
CA LEU A 367 14.31 -0.16 -12.02
C LEU A 367 13.65 1.19 -12.30
N ALA A 368 14.46 2.23 -12.30
CA ALA A 368 13.98 3.60 -12.47
C ALA A 368 14.95 4.40 -13.37
N SER A 369 14.48 5.51 -13.89
CA SER A 369 15.30 6.59 -14.47
C SER A 369 15.08 7.87 -13.67
N CYS A 370 16.07 8.75 -13.69
CA CYS A 370 16.00 10.06 -13.07
C CYS A 370 16.25 11.12 -14.14
N ASP A 371 15.40 12.14 -14.23
CA ASP A 371 15.64 13.24 -15.17
C ASP A 371 16.67 14.25 -14.63
N ALA A 372 17.01 15.23 -15.44
CA ALA A 372 17.99 16.26 -15.08
C ALA A 372 17.54 17.15 -13.90
N GLU A 373 16.26 17.17 -13.57
CA GLU A 373 15.69 17.92 -12.44
C GLU A 373 15.56 17.06 -11.17
N GLY A 374 15.97 15.79 -11.22
CA GLY A 374 15.94 14.85 -10.10
C GLY A 374 14.63 14.11 -9.90
N PHE A 375 13.67 14.20 -10.84
CA PHE A 375 12.43 13.44 -10.76
C PHE A 375 12.65 11.98 -11.15
N VAL A 376 12.12 11.08 -10.34
CA VAL A 376 12.27 9.63 -10.48
C VAL A 376 11.05 9.06 -11.20
N PHE A 377 11.30 8.20 -12.21
CA PHE A 377 10.29 7.49 -12.98
C PHE A 377 10.52 5.99 -12.84
N LEU A 378 9.55 5.28 -12.28
CA LEU A 378 9.61 3.84 -12.20
C LEU A 378 9.40 3.23 -13.59
N ARG A 379 10.21 2.21 -13.92
CA ARG A 379 10.18 1.55 -15.24
C ARG A 379 9.75 0.09 -15.15
N GLY A 380 9.89 -0.52 -13.99
CA GLY A 380 9.48 -1.90 -13.73
C GLY A 380 10.32 -2.56 -12.65
N ARG A 381 10.16 -3.87 -12.50
CA ARG A 381 10.92 -4.69 -11.55
C ARG A 381 12.10 -5.37 -12.23
N ARG A 382 13.26 -5.36 -11.61
CA ARG A 382 14.47 -6.06 -12.11
C ARG A 382 14.20 -7.55 -12.44
N LYS A 383 13.39 -8.21 -11.60
CA LYS A 383 13.01 -9.61 -11.78
C LYS A 383 11.96 -9.84 -12.87
N SER A 384 11.24 -8.80 -13.30
CA SER A 384 10.19 -8.87 -14.32
C SER A 384 10.70 -8.58 -15.72
N VAL A 385 11.97 -8.20 -15.88
CA VAL A 385 12.57 -7.90 -17.19
C VAL A 385 12.48 -9.10 -18.09
N ILE A 386 11.92 -8.92 -19.29
CA ILE A 386 11.88 -9.93 -20.35
C ILE A 386 13.14 -9.78 -21.18
N ASN A 387 13.92 -10.87 -21.26
CA ASN A 387 15.14 -10.91 -22.06
C ASN A 387 14.91 -11.76 -23.32
N PHE A 388 14.60 -11.10 -24.43
CA PHE A 388 14.39 -11.71 -25.73
C PHE A 388 15.70 -11.68 -26.55
N GLY A 389 16.42 -12.78 -26.58
CA GLY A 389 17.65 -12.89 -27.38
C GLY A 389 18.72 -11.85 -27.06
N GLY A 390 18.84 -11.44 -25.79
CA GLY A 390 19.75 -10.40 -25.34
C GLY A 390 19.12 -8.98 -25.27
N MET A 391 17.96 -8.78 -25.90
CA MET A 391 17.22 -7.51 -25.83
C MET A 391 16.30 -7.50 -24.62
N LYS A 392 16.55 -6.57 -23.69
CA LYS A 392 15.80 -6.45 -22.43
C LYS A 392 14.70 -5.41 -22.56
N PHE A 393 13.51 -5.70 -22.03
CA PHE A 393 12.38 -4.75 -21.94
C PHE A 393 11.47 -5.10 -20.77
N PHE A 394 10.57 -4.17 -20.41
CA PHE A 394 9.64 -4.36 -19.31
C PHE A 394 8.26 -4.77 -19.79
N PRO A 395 7.59 -5.71 -19.10
CA PRO A 395 6.18 -5.99 -19.30
C PRO A 395 5.31 -4.73 -19.31
N GLU A 396 5.60 -3.81 -18.41
CA GLU A 396 4.86 -2.56 -18.21
C GLU A 396 4.87 -1.67 -19.47
N GLU A 397 5.95 -1.64 -20.22
CA GLU A 397 6.02 -0.88 -21.49
C GLU A 397 5.00 -1.41 -22.52
N VAL A 398 4.83 -2.72 -22.55
CA VAL A 398 3.90 -3.39 -23.47
C VAL A 398 2.46 -3.22 -22.97
N GLU A 399 2.25 -3.31 -21.65
CA GLU A 399 0.94 -3.12 -21.02
C GLU A 399 0.39 -1.70 -21.24
N VAL A 400 1.23 -0.67 -21.15
CA VAL A 400 0.83 0.71 -21.46
C VAL A 400 0.26 0.81 -22.88
N VAL A 401 0.94 0.21 -23.86
CA VAL A 401 0.46 0.22 -25.25
C VAL A 401 -0.81 -0.61 -25.41
N LEU A 402 -0.88 -1.80 -24.84
CA LEU A 402 -2.08 -2.65 -24.91
C LEU A 402 -3.30 -1.98 -24.26
N ASN A 403 -3.11 -1.35 -23.11
CA ASN A 403 -4.17 -0.65 -22.38
C ASN A 403 -4.67 0.62 -23.09
N SER A 404 -3.91 1.19 -24.04
CA SER A 404 -4.35 2.29 -24.89
C SER A 404 -5.29 1.85 -26.03
N HIS A 405 -5.40 0.54 -26.29
CA HIS A 405 -6.32 0.02 -27.32
C HIS A 405 -7.78 0.14 -26.86
N PRO A 406 -8.71 0.70 -27.68
CA PRO A 406 -10.10 1.00 -27.25
C PRO A 406 -10.89 -0.21 -26.71
N ALA A 407 -10.60 -1.42 -27.21
CA ALA A 407 -11.29 -2.64 -26.80
C ALA A 407 -10.62 -3.34 -25.59
N VAL A 408 -9.52 -2.82 -25.05
CA VAL A 408 -8.82 -3.38 -23.87
C VAL A 408 -9.24 -2.60 -22.63
N MET A 409 -9.67 -3.30 -21.62
CA MET A 409 -9.94 -2.74 -20.30
C MET A 409 -8.64 -2.74 -19.48
N GLU A 410 -7.93 -3.86 -19.48
CA GLU A 410 -6.67 -4.06 -18.77
C GLU A 410 -5.86 -5.20 -19.39
N SER A 411 -4.55 -5.14 -19.26
CA SER A 411 -3.66 -6.22 -19.70
C SER A 411 -2.57 -6.55 -18.68
N ARG A 412 -2.09 -7.79 -18.74
CA ARG A 412 -0.90 -8.25 -18.01
C ARG A 412 0.05 -8.93 -19.00
N VAL A 413 1.30 -8.51 -18.99
CA VAL A 413 2.36 -9.12 -19.80
C VAL A 413 3.31 -9.86 -18.88
N SER A 414 3.72 -11.04 -19.28
CA SER A 414 4.67 -11.88 -18.55
C SER A 414 5.69 -12.52 -19.48
N ALA A 415 6.81 -12.91 -18.88
CA ALA A 415 7.82 -13.71 -19.56
C ALA A 415 7.41 -15.18 -19.60
N GLU A 416 7.52 -15.82 -20.77
CA GLU A 416 7.44 -17.26 -20.92
C GLU A 416 8.79 -17.78 -21.41
N PRO A 417 9.38 -18.83 -20.81
CA PRO A 417 10.63 -19.40 -21.26
C PRO A 417 10.54 -19.88 -22.71
N HIS A 418 11.59 -19.61 -23.51
CA HIS A 418 11.64 -20.00 -24.89
C HIS A 418 13.04 -20.51 -25.26
N GLU A 419 13.14 -21.74 -25.80
CA GLU A 419 14.41 -22.43 -26.03
C GLU A 419 15.42 -21.62 -26.86
N ARG A 420 14.94 -20.88 -27.87
CA ARG A 420 15.79 -20.14 -28.80
C ARG A 420 16.07 -18.70 -28.35
N TRP A 421 15.12 -18.05 -27.67
CA TRP A 421 15.18 -16.62 -27.36
C TRP A 421 15.36 -16.31 -25.88
N GLY A 422 15.49 -17.35 -25.04
CA GLY A 422 15.55 -17.21 -23.58
C GLY A 422 14.18 -16.93 -22.97
N ALA A 423 13.55 -15.81 -23.35
CA ALA A 423 12.16 -15.51 -22.95
C ALA A 423 11.41 -14.80 -24.08
N ILE A 424 10.09 -15.00 -24.10
CA ILE A 424 9.14 -14.30 -24.99
C ILE A 424 8.06 -13.61 -24.16
N ALA A 425 7.49 -12.55 -24.68
CA ALA A 425 6.34 -11.91 -24.05
C ALA A 425 5.05 -12.64 -24.39
N VAL A 426 4.21 -12.84 -23.39
CA VAL A 426 2.82 -13.29 -23.53
C VAL A 426 1.91 -12.34 -22.80
N ALA A 427 0.70 -12.07 -23.32
CA ALA A 427 -0.23 -11.11 -22.76
C ALA A 427 -1.56 -11.78 -22.39
N GLU A 428 -2.07 -11.46 -21.21
CA GLU A 428 -3.45 -11.69 -20.81
C GLU A 428 -4.21 -10.39 -20.93
N ILE A 429 -5.39 -10.44 -21.53
CA ILE A 429 -6.19 -9.27 -21.89
C ILE A 429 -7.58 -9.41 -21.26
N VAL A 430 -8.00 -8.44 -20.49
CA VAL A 430 -9.38 -8.25 -20.08
C VAL A 430 -10.03 -7.35 -21.12
N PRO A 431 -11.00 -7.85 -21.92
CA PRO A 431 -11.68 -7.04 -22.90
C PRO A 431 -12.63 -6.05 -22.23
N ARG A 432 -12.79 -4.86 -22.82
CA ARG A 432 -13.78 -3.88 -22.35
C ARG A 432 -15.22 -4.36 -22.56
N ASP A 433 -15.43 -5.09 -23.65
CA ASP A 433 -16.70 -5.77 -23.96
C ASP A 433 -16.41 -7.29 -24.05
N PRO A 434 -16.85 -8.09 -23.05
CA PRO A 434 -16.66 -9.54 -23.07
C PRO A 434 -17.34 -10.27 -24.25
N GLU A 435 -18.41 -9.71 -24.78
CA GLU A 435 -19.15 -10.29 -25.91
C GLU A 435 -18.47 -10.00 -27.26
N SER A 436 -17.58 -8.99 -27.30
CA SER A 436 -16.85 -8.60 -28.51
C SER A 436 -15.35 -8.37 -28.21
N PRO A 437 -14.61 -9.42 -27.80
CA PRO A 437 -13.21 -9.29 -27.43
C PRO A 437 -12.33 -8.93 -28.65
N PRO A 438 -11.26 -8.15 -28.43
CA PRO A 438 -10.32 -7.81 -29.49
C PRO A 438 -9.60 -9.05 -30.03
N LYS A 439 -9.45 -9.14 -31.35
CA LYS A 439 -8.72 -10.24 -31.97
C LYS A 439 -7.21 -10.05 -31.81
N SER A 440 -6.46 -11.13 -31.56
CA SER A 440 -4.99 -11.09 -31.40
C SER A 440 -4.24 -10.37 -32.54
N PRO A 441 -4.62 -10.51 -33.85
CA PRO A 441 -3.98 -9.73 -34.90
C PRO A 441 -4.19 -8.22 -34.81
N ALA A 442 -5.31 -7.76 -34.26
CA ALA A 442 -5.58 -6.33 -34.06
C ALA A 442 -4.70 -5.77 -32.93
N LEU A 443 -4.58 -6.48 -31.82
CA LEU A 443 -3.69 -6.14 -30.70
C LEU A 443 -2.22 -6.13 -31.12
N ALA A 444 -1.78 -7.15 -31.86
CA ALA A 444 -0.43 -7.19 -32.41
C ALA A 444 -0.13 -6.04 -33.38
N ARG A 445 -1.11 -5.61 -34.19
CA ARG A 445 -0.98 -4.45 -35.06
C ARG A 445 -0.83 -3.18 -34.23
N HIS A 446 -1.69 -2.98 -33.25
CA HIS A 446 -1.64 -1.83 -32.36
C HIS A 446 -0.29 -1.72 -31.65
N CYS A 447 0.24 -2.85 -31.14
CA CYS A 447 1.59 -2.89 -30.58
C CYS A 447 2.69 -2.48 -31.58
N ARG A 448 2.59 -2.88 -32.87
CA ARG A 448 3.59 -2.54 -33.90
C ARG A 448 3.67 -1.04 -34.19
N GLU A 449 2.63 -0.30 -33.91
CA GLU A 449 2.60 1.15 -34.13
C GLU A 449 3.51 1.91 -33.17
N SER A 450 3.78 1.33 -31.97
CA SER A 450 4.51 2.01 -30.89
C SER A 450 5.67 1.21 -30.29
N LEU A 451 5.77 -0.11 -30.59
CA LEU A 451 6.77 -0.98 -29.99
C LEU A 451 7.68 -1.64 -31.03
N ALA A 452 8.94 -1.85 -30.64
CA ALA A 452 9.86 -2.68 -31.41
C ALA A 452 9.33 -4.12 -31.51
N SER A 453 9.61 -4.81 -32.61
CA SER A 453 9.05 -6.13 -32.93
C SER A 453 9.30 -7.20 -31.86
N TYR A 454 10.44 -7.15 -31.19
CA TYR A 454 10.82 -8.11 -30.15
C TYR A 454 10.03 -7.92 -28.82
N LYS A 455 9.38 -6.76 -28.62
CA LYS A 455 8.53 -6.47 -27.45
C LYS A 455 7.09 -6.96 -27.63
N ILE A 456 6.68 -7.27 -28.86
CA ILE A 456 5.30 -7.61 -29.17
C ILE A 456 4.99 -8.99 -28.62
N PRO A 457 3.92 -9.16 -27.80
CA PRO A 457 3.54 -10.47 -27.32
C PRO A 457 3.27 -11.46 -28.45
N VAL A 458 3.81 -12.65 -28.30
CA VAL A 458 3.58 -13.73 -29.29
C VAL A 458 2.23 -14.42 -29.10
N ARG A 459 1.63 -14.26 -27.92
CA ARG A 459 0.31 -14.80 -27.59
C ARG A 459 -0.49 -13.79 -26.78
N PHE A 460 -1.79 -13.69 -27.10
CA PHE A 460 -2.78 -12.89 -26.39
C PHE A 460 -3.90 -13.81 -25.91
N ALA A 461 -4.05 -13.99 -24.61
CA ALA A 461 -5.10 -14.77 -23.98
C ALA A 461 -6.20 -13.83 -23.45
N MET A 462 -7.44 -14.04 -23.87
CA MET A 462 -8.59 -13.32 -23.31
C MET A 462 -8.95 -13.96 -21.98
N VAL A 463 -9.06 -13.13 -20.94
CA VAL A 463 -9.41 -13.55 -19.56
C VAL A 463 -10.54 -12.66 -19.02
N ALA A 464 -11.35 -13.20 -18.11
CA ALA A 464 -12.43 -12.44 -17.48
C ALA A 464 -11.88 -11.39 -16.51
N GLU A 465 -10.80 -11.75 -15.80
CA GLU A 465 -10.12 -10.88 -14.83
C GLU A 465 -8.62 -11.23 -14.74
N LEU A 466 -7.82 -10.28 -14.30
CA LEU A 466 -6.40 -10.51 -14.03
C LEU A 466 -6.18 -10.86 -12.55
N PRO A 467 -5.25 -11.79 -12.25
CA PRO A 467 -4.94 -12.15 -10.88
C PRO A 467 -4.32 -10.96 -10.15
N ARG A 468 -4.87 -10.65 -8.96
CA ARG A 468 -4.42 -9.54 -8.13
C ARG A 468 -3.92 -10.02 -6.78
N THR A 469 -3.07 -9.23 -6.17
CA THR A 469 -2.75 -9.34 -4.75
C THR A 469 -3.89 -8.73 -3.94
N ALA A 470 -3.95 -9.04 -2.65
CA ALA A 470 -4.87 -8.45 -1.71
C ALA A 470 -4.84 -6.90 -1.66
N SER A 471 -3.71 -6.29 -2.01
CA SER A 471 -3.57 -4.84 -2.13
C SER A 471 -4.00 -4.28 -3.50
N GLY A 472 -4.65 -5.09 -4.36
CA GLY A 472 -5.10 -4.69 -5.70
C GLY A 472 -4.01 -4.65 -6.78
N LYS A 473 -2.75 -4.99 -6.46
CA LYS A 473 -1.66 -5.06 -7.44
C LYS A 473 -1.80 -6.29 -8.32
N LEU A 474 -1.47 -6.15 -9.61
CA LEU A 474 -1.35 -7.31 -10.49
C LEU A 474 -0.34 -8.33 -9.92
N ARG A 475 -0.77 -9.59 -9.82
CA ARG A 475 0.12 -10.69 -9.44
C ARG A 475 0.94 -11.07 -10.68
N ARG A 476 2.25 -10.91 -10.62
CA ARG A 476 3.19 -11.22 -11.70
C ARG A 476 3.97 -12.51 -11.43
#